data_6d2439d114134fd34d9ced885a14fa96
#
_entry.id   6d2439d114134fd34d9ced885a14fa96
#
_cell.length_a   1.000
_cell.length_b   1.000
_cell.length_c   1.000
_cell.angle_alpha   90.00
_cell.angle_beta   90.00
_cell.angle_gamma   90.00
#
_symmetry.space_group_name_H-M   'P 1'
#
loop_
_entity.id
_entity.type
_entity.pdbx_description
1 polymer ?
#
loop_
_entity_poly.entity_id
_entity_poly.type
_entity_poly.pdbx_seq_one_letter_code
_entity_poly.pdbx_strand_id
1 'polypeptide(L)'
;MKFALNITNWQALAPGLSDVQQWQAWSRQPWAIDPAAPLAKLSELPMMTARRLSSGSKLAVECGLTMLRRHQPDAVLYTSRHGELERNYRIVHALATEQALSPTDFALSVHNSSVGNLTIVAKQPIVSSSLSAGRDSFQQGLCEVLSLLQAGYQRVLMVD
;
A
#
# COMPACT_ATOMS: atom_id res chain seq x y z
N MET A 1 22.60 -10.31 -9.41
CA MET A 1 22.74 -10.03 -7.97
C MET A 1 21.98 -11.10 -7.20
N LYS A 2 22.58 -11.68 -6.14
CA LYS A 2 21.88 -12.63 -5.24
C LYS A 2 21.93 -12.05 -3.83
N PHE A 3 20.79 -11.95 -3.17
CA PHE A 3 20.69 -11.52 -1.78
C PHE A 3 19.53 -12.28 -1.10
N ALA A 4 19.52 -12.26 0.21
CA ALA A 4 18.46 -12.83 1.02
C ALA A 4 17.94 -11.76 1.99
N LEU A 5 16.62 -11.69 2.13
CA LEU A 5 15.93 -10.87 3.13
C LEU A 5 15.18 -11.78 4.09
N ASN A 6 15.20 -11.43 5.37
CA ASN A 6 14.41 -12.13 6.36
C ASN A 6 13.06 -11.43 6.53
N ILE A 7 11.98 -12.11 6.11
CA ILE A 7 10.61 -11.63 6.31
C ILE A 7 10.14 -12.15 7.66
N THR A 8 10.04 -11.28 8.64
CA THR A 8 9.64 -11.65 10.01
C THR A 8 8.14 -11.71 10.19
N ASN A 9 7.40 -10.86 9.47
CA ASN A 9 5.94 -10.79 9.54
C ASN A 9 5.37 -10.31 8.22
N TRP A 10 4.11 -10.65 7.97
CA TRP A 10 3.38 -10.16 6.82
C TRP A 10 1.88 -10.06 7.12
N GLN A 11 1.19 -9.23 6.37
CA GLN A 11 -0.26 -9.10 6.34
C GLN A 11 -0.70 -8.76 4.92
N ALA A 12 -1.79 -9.33 4.48
CA ALA A 12 -2.41 -9.01 3.20
C ALA A 12 -3.94 -8.99 3.33
N LEU A 13 -4.58 -8.12 2.55
CA LEU A 13 -6.03 -7.99 2.47
C LEU A 13 -6.47 -7.99 1.01
N ALA A 14 -7.47 -8.80 0.71
CA ALA A 14 -8.16 -8.79 -0.57
C ALA A 14 -9.63 -9.18 -0.36
N PRO A 15 -10.53 -9.01 -1.36
CA PRO A 15 -11.88 -9.52 -1.26
C PRO A 15 -11.90 -11.01 -0.88
N GLY A 16 -12.58 -11.35 0.22
CA GLY A 16 -12.66 -12.70 0.77
C GLY A 16 -11.39 -13.24 1.46
N LEU A 17 -10.29 -12.47 1.51
CA LEU A 17 -9.02 -12.90 2.09
C LEU A 17 -8.52 -11.86 3.11
N SER A 18 -8.45 -12.24 4.38
CA SER A 18 -8.06 -11.33 5.47
C SER A 18 -7.15 -11.93 6.53
N ASP A 19 -7.01 -13.24 6.56
CA ASP A 19 -6.20 -13.93 7.54
C ASP A 19 -5.24 -14.96 6.89
N VAL A 20 -4.27 -15.42 7.68
CA VAL A 20 -3.21 -16.34 7.23
C VAL A 20 -3.79 -17.65 6.67
N GLN A 21 -4.86 -18.18 7.28
CA GLN A 21 -5.44 -19.46 6.88
C GLN A 21 -6.12 -19.34 5.52
N GLN A 22 -6.85 -18.26 5.28
CA GLN A 22 -7.48 -17.95 3.99
C GLN A 22 -6.42 -17.79 2.89
N TRP A 23 -5.34 -17.05 3.16
CA TRP A 23 -4.24 -16.89 2.21
C TRP A 23 -3.50 -18.20 1.94
N GLN A 24 -3.29 -19.04 2.94
CA GLN A 24 -2.70 -20.38 2.75
C GLN A 24 -3.61 -21.28 1.92
N ALA A 25 -4.93 -21.27 2.15
CA ALA A 25 -5.88 -22.01 1.35
C ALA A 25 -5.89 -21.51 -0.11
N TRP A 26 -5.91 -20.20 -0.32
CA TRP A 26 -5.85 -19.58 -1.64
C TRP A 26 -4.57 -19.95 -2.40
N SER A 27 -3.42 -20.00 -1.73
CA SER A 27 -2.14 -20.34 -2.38
C SER A 27 -2.08 -21.77 -2.93
N ARG A 28 -2.98 -22.65 -2.50
CA ARG A 28 -3.08 -24.07 -2.95
C ARG A 28 -4.08 -24.29 -4.07
N GLN A 29 -4.75 -23.23 -4.52
CA GLN A 29 -5.79 -23.25 -5.55
C GLN A 29 -5.38 -22.37 -6.76
N PRO A 30 -6.13 -22.38 -7.89
CA PRO A 30 -5.94 -21.39 -8.93
C PRO A 30 -6.01 -19.99 -8.33
N TRP A 31 -4.99 -19.18 -8.56
CA TRP A 31 -4.78 -17.86 -7.91
C TRP A 31 -5.76 -16.79 -8.43
N ALA A 32 -7.04 -17.06 -8.25
CA ALA A 32 -8.11 -16.11 -8.57
C ALA A 32 -8.68 -15.51 -7.28
N ILE A 33 -8.91 -14.21 -7.29
CA ILE A 33 -9.63 -13.49 -6.24
C ILE A 33 -11.00 -13.13 -6.81
N ASP A 34 -12.05 -13.49 -6.09
CA ASP A 34 -13.40 -13.07 -6.44
C ASP A 34 -13.59 -11.59 -6.07
N PRO A 35 -13.70 -10.67 -7.04
CA PRO A 35 -13.87 -9.24 -6.76
C PRO A 35 -15.20 -8.91 -6.10
N ALA A 36 -16.20 -9.80 -6.16
CA ALA A 36 -17.51 -9.64 -5.51
C ALA A 36 -17.51 -10.10 -4.05
N ALA A 37 -16.47 -10.82 -3.61
CA ALA A 37 -16.37 -11.23 -2.21
C ALA A 37 -16.21 -10.00 -1.29
N PRO A 38 -16.78 -10.04 -0.07
CA PRO A 38 -16.72 -8.90 0.84
C PRO A 38 -15.28 -8.65 1.31
N LEU A 39 -14.93 -7.37 1.38
CA LEU A 39 -13.69 -6.96 2.07
C LEU A 39 -13.86 -7.09 3.59
N ALA A 40 -12.79 -7.46 4.27
CA ALA A 40 -12.74 -7.41 5.72
C ALA A 40 -13.00 -5.98 6.22
N LYS A 41 -13.60 -5.87 7.41
CA LYS A 41 -13.80 -4.58 8.06
C LYS A 41 -12.44 -3.96 8.39
N LEU A 42 -12.22 -2.74 7.93
CA LEU A 42 -11.03 -1.97 8.30
C LEU A 42 -11.17 -1.52 9.77
N SER A 43 -10.18 -1.84 10.59
CA SER A 43 -10.19 -1.60 12.04
C SER A 43 -9.21 -0.54 12.49
N GLU A 44 -8.11 -0.37 11.75
CA GLU A 44 -7.01 0.53 12.10
C GLU A 44 -7.15 1.90 11.44
N LEU A 45 -7.73 1.93 10.23
CA LEU A 45 -7.90 3.14 9.43
C LEU A 45 -9.12 3.93 9.88
N PRO A 46 -8.96 5.19 10.35
CA PRO A 46 -10.09 6.03 10.74
C PRO A 46 -11.06 6.27 9.58
N MET A 47 -12.36 6.18 9.85
CA MET A 47 -13.42 6.30 8.83
C MET A 47 -13.31 7.58 8.00
N MET A 48 -12.99 8.71 8.62
CA MET A 48 -12.85 10.00 7.92
C MET A 48 -11.70 9.99 6.91
N THR A 49 -10.59 9.32 7.24
CA THR A 49 -9.47 9.13 6.32
C THR A 49 -9.84 8.12 5.24
N ALA A 50 -10.46 7.00 5.61
CA ALA A 50 -10.89 5.97 4.67
C ALA A 50 -11.78 6.52 3.54
N ARG A 51 -12.69 7.47 3.84
CA ARG A 51 -13.55 8.11 2.84
C ARG A 51 -12.78 8.90 1.77
N ARG A 52 -11.58 9.32 2.07
CA ARG A 52 -10.74 10.14 1.18
C ARG A 52 -9.74 9.32 0.38
N LEU A 53 -9.55 8.05 0.70
CA LEU A 53 -8.58 7.17 0.03
C LEU A 53 -9.23 6.38 -1.12
N SER A 54 -8.45 6.07 -2.14
CA SER A 54 -8.80 5.11 -3.20
C SER A 54 -8.90 3.69 -2.63
N SER A 55 -9.47 2.77 -3.39
CA SER A 55 -9.69 1.38 -2.94
C SER A 55 -8.38 0.70 -2.53
N GLY A 56 -7.35 0.77 -3.38
CA GLY A 56 -6.03 0.19 -3.08
C GLY A 56 -5.36 0.87 -1.89
N SER A 57 -5.40 2.21 -1.84
CA SER A 57 -4.80 2.98 -0.74
C SER A 57 -5.43 2.67 0.62
N LYS A 58 -6.73 2.37 0.68
CA LYS A 58 -7.38 1.94 1.93
C LYS A 58 -6.77 0.66 2.48
N LEU A 59 -6.58 -0.34 1.62
CA LEU A 59 -6.02 -1.63 2.02
C LEU A 59 -4.54 -1.50 2.41
N ALA A 60 -3.78 -0.76 1.61
CA ALA A 60 -2.37 -0.50 1.88
C ALA A 60 -2.18 0.23 3.23
N VAL A 61 -2.97 1.28 3.50
CA VAL A 61 -2.88 2.03 4.77
C VAL A 61 -3.37 1.19 5.95
N GLU A 62 -4.42 0.39 5.80
CA GLU A 62 -4.91 -0.53 6.85
C GLU A 62 -3.83 -1.53 7.25
N CYS A 63 -3.26 -2.27 6.26
CA CYS A 63 -2.18 -3.21 6.50
C CYS A 63 -0.95 -2.50 7.10
N GLY A 64 -0.57 -1.36 6.54
CA GLY A 64 0.56 -0.57 7.01
C GLY A 64 0.40 -0.13 8.47
N LEU A 65 -0.78 0.37 8.86
CA LEU A 65 -1.08 0.77 10.25
C LEU A 65 -0.95 -0.40 11.21
N THR A 66 -1.53 -1.55 10.85
CA THR A 66 -1.43 -2.77 11.66
C THR A 66 0.04 -3.16 11.89
N MET A 67 0.84 -3.15 10.82
CA MET A 67 2.25 -3.53 10.90
C MET A 67 3.10 -2.50 11.66
N LEU A 68 2.87 -1.20 11.44
CA LEU A 68 3.55 -0.11 12.18
C LEU A 68 3.33 -0.22 13.69
N ARG A 69 2.08 -0.42 14.10
CA ARG A 69 1.72 -0.49 15.52
C ARG A 69 2.29 -1.73 16.22
N ARG A 70 2.36 -2.85 15.50
CA ARG A 70 2.85 -4.13 16.07
C ARG A 70 4.35 -4.26 16.08
N HIS A 71 5.05 -3.71 15.08
CA HIS A 71 6.45 -4.06 14.82
C HIS A 71 7.41 -2.88 14.85
N GLN A 72 6.91 -1.65 14.88
CA GLN A 72 7.71 -0.41 14.99
C GLN A 72 8.92 -0.41 14.03
N PRO A 73 8.73 -0.44 12.71
CA PRO A 73 9.84 -0.39 11.75
C PRO A 73 10.52 0.98 11.77
N ASP A 74 11.77 1.02 11.32
CA ASP A 74 12.58 2.25 11.25
C ASP A 74 12.31 3.05 9.97
N ALA A 75 11.85 2.36 8.92
CA ALA A 75 11.50 2.97 7.64
C ALA A 75 10.32 2.26 6.99
N VAL A 76 9.61 2.98 6.12
CA VAL A 76 8.50 2.46 5.31
C VAL A 76 8.80 2.68 3.84
N LEU A 77 8.71 1.64 3.06
CA LEU A 77 8.71 1.70 1.60
C LEU A 77 7.33 1.32 1.06
N TYR A 78 6.73 2.22 0.30
CA TYR A 78 5.51 1.92 -0.45
C TYR A 78 5.86 1.61 -1.91
N THR A 79 5.38 0.49 -2.41
CA THR A 79 5.48 0.14 -3.82
C THR A 79 4.10 0.06 -4.44
N SER A 80 3.99 0.42 -5.69
CA SER A 80 2.77 0.24 -6.46
C SER A 80 3.05 0.38 -7.95
N ARG A 81 2.50 -0.52 -8.74
CA ARG A 81 2.56 -0.43 -10.19
C ARG A 81 1.79 0.78 -10.74
N HIS A 82 0.65 1.07 -10.17
CA HIS A 82 -0.33 2.01 -10.72
C HIS A 82 -0.57 3.24 -9.84
N GLY A 83 -0.07 3.24 -8.60
CA GLY A 83 -0.30 4.33 -7.65
C GLY A 83 -1.78 4.66 -7.50
N GLU A 84 -2.16 5.91 -7.66
CA GLU A 84 -3.52 6.43 -7.55
C GLU A 84 -4.26 6.43 -8.91
N LEU A 85 -4.23 5.30 -9.65
CA LEU A 85 -4.83 5.18 -10.99
C LEU A 85 -6.31 5.60 -11.03
N GLU A 86 -7.11 5.24 -10.02
CA GLU A 86 -8.53 5.62 -9.94
C GLU A 86 -8.71 7.15 -9.98
N ARG A 87 -7.83 7.89 -9.29
CA ARG A 87 -7.87 9.35 -9.26
C ARG A 87 -7.39 9.95 -10.56
N ASN A 88 -6.27 9.44 -11.06
CA ASN A 88 -5.71 9.88 -12.34
C ASN A 88 -6.74 9.68 -13.46
N TYR A 89 -7.45 8.55 -13.46
CA TYR A 89 -8.54 8.33 -14.42
C TYR A 89 -9.65 9.39 -14.30
N ARG A 90 -10.11 9.69 -13.06
CA ARG A 90 -11.15 10.74 -12.86
C ARG A 90 -10.68 12.11 -13.33
N ILE A 91 -9.42 12.47 -13.06
CA ILE A 91 -8.85 13.74 -13.50
C ILE A 91 -8.82 13.81 -15.04
N VAL A 92 -8.29 12.79 -15.69
CA VAL A 92 -8.21 12.75 -17.16
C VAL A 92 -9.60 12.75 -17.80
N HIS A 93 -10.55 12.00 -17.22
CA HIS A 93 -11.93 11.98 -17.69
C HIS A 93 -12.59 13.36 -17.54
N ALA A 94 -12.42 14.04 -16.41
CA ALA A 94 -12.97 15.38 -16.20
C ALA A 94 -12.40 16.40 -17.19
N LEU A 95 -11.08 16.32 -17.47
CA LEU A 95 -10.44 17.17 -18.49
C LEU A 95 -11.02 16.89 -19.89
N ALA A 96 -11.18 15.62 -20.25
CA ALA A 96 -11.68 15.24 -21.57
C ALA A 96 -13.16 15.58 -21.78
N THR A 97 -13.91 15.73 -20.70
CA THR A 97 -15.36 16.09 -20.71
C THR A 97 -15.64 17.52 -20.27
N GLU A 98 -14.60 18.36 -20.21
CA GLU A 98 -14.69 19.79 -19.81
C GLU A 98 -15.38 20.01 -18.46
N GLN A 99 -15.25 19.05 -17.53
CA GLN A 99 -15.81 19.15 -16.18
C GLN A 99 -14.82 19.78 -15.21
N ALA A 100 -15.34 20.35 -14.12
CA ALA A 100 -14.51 20.90 -13.06
C ALA A 100 -13.66 19.81 -12.37
N LEU A 101 -12.37 20.10 -12.19
CA LEU A 101 -11.45 19.20 -11.49
C LEU A 101 -11.72 19.21 -9.99
N SER A 102 -11.68 18.03 -9.37
CA SER A 102 -11.71 17.88 -7.92
C SER A 102 -10.36 18.25 -7.32
N PRO A 103 -10.26 19.29 -6.46
CA PRO A 103 -9.01 19.61 -5.77
C PRO A 103 -8.50 18.43 -4.91
N THR A 104 -9.40 17.67 -4.33
CA THR A 104 -9.05 16.48 -3.54
C THR A 104 -8.45 15.38 -4.41
N ASP A 105 -9.02 15.13 -5.59
CA ASP A 105 -8.46 14.12 -6.49
C ASP A 105 -7.08 14.55 -6.98
N PHE A 106 -6.89 15.82 -7.30
CA PHE A 106 -5.58 16.35 -7.69
C PHE A 106 -4.54 16.22 -6.56
N ALA A 107 -4.87 16.68 -5.35
CA ALA A 107 -3.96 16.65 -4.21
C ALA A 107 -3.54 15.23 -3.80
N LEU A 108 -4.40 14.23 -4.01
CA LEU A 108 -4.16 12.85 -3.63
C LEU A 108 -3.81 11.93 -4.83
N SER A 109 -3.56 12.48 -6.03
CA SER A 109 -3.21 11.69 -7.22
C SER A 109 -1.74 11.28 -7.29
N VAL A 110 -0.91 11.79 -6.38
CA VAL A 110 0.52 11.52 -6.35
C VAL A 110 0.83 10.11 -5.83
N HIS A 111 1.90 9.51 -6.33
CA HIS A 111 2.27 8.12 -6.02
C HIS A 111 2.51 7.88 -4.52
N ASN A 112 3.05 8.86 -3.81
CA ASN A 112 3.33 8.77 -2.37
C ASN A 112 2.12 9.10 -1.47
N SER A 113 0.93 9.26 -2.02
CA SER A 113 -0.29 9.59 -1.26
C SER A 113 -0.59 8.54 -0.18
N SER A 114 -0.48 7.25 -0.50
CA SER A 114 -0.74 6.16 0.44
C SER A 114 0.21 6.19 1.63
N VAL A 115 1.53 6.26 1.38
CA VAL A 115 2.52 6.27 2.47
C VAL A 115 2.45 7.58 3.28
N GLY A 116 2.16 8.70 2.65
CA GLY A 116 1.92 9.97 3.34
C GLY A 116 0.73 9.88 4.30
N ASN A 117 -0.40 9.33 3.85
CA ASN A 117 -1.55 9.13 4.71
C ASN A 117 -1.27 8.11 5.83
N LEU A 118 -0.50 7.05 5.55
CA LEU A 118 -0.07 6.08 6.56
C LEU A 118 0.68 6.75 7.71
N THR A 119 1.70 7.56 7.40
CA THR A 119 2.52 8.23 8.41
C THR A 119 1.74 9.29 9.19
N ILE A 120 0.86 10.04 8.53
CA ILE A 120 -0.02 11.03 9.17
C ILE A 120 -0.99 10.35 10.15
N VAL A 121 -1.65 9.27 9.74
CA VAL A 121 -2.60 8.55 10.60
C VAL A 121 -1.87 7.85 11.75
N ALA A 122 -0.70 7.28 11.49
CA ALA A 122 0.13 6.67 12.52
C ALA A 122 0.66 7.69 13.54
N LYS A 123 0.69 8.98 13.19
CA LYS A 123 1.30 10.07 13.99
C LYS A 123 2.76 9.77 14.36
N GLN A 124 3.49 9.16 13.44
CA GLN A 124 4.88 8.77 13.63
C GLN A 124 5.76 9.45 12.59
N PRO A 125 6.78 10.20 13.00
CA PRO A 125 7.79 10.77 12.10
C PRO A 125 8.75 9.65 11.66
N ILE A 126 8.31 8.82 10.72
CA ILE A 126 9.11 7.72 10.18
C ILE A 126 9.62 8.04 8.79
N VAL A 127 10.85 7.63 8.49
CA VAL A 127 11.39 7.73 7.14
C VAL A 127 10.51 6.93 6.18
N SER A 128 10.07 7.56 5.12
CA SER A 128 9.19 6.91 4.16
C SER A 128 9.56 7.27 2.72
N SER A 129 9.45 6.29 1.84
CA SER A 129 9.69 6.43 0.41
C SER A 129 8.59 5.72 -0.38
N SER A 130 8.47 6.06 -1.66
CA SER A 130 7.57 5.37 -2.58
C SER A 130 8.28 5.09 -3.90
N LEU A 131 8.04 3.90 -4.46
CA LEU A 131 8.70 3.42 -5.65
C LEU A 131 7.68 2.84 -6.64
N SER A 132 7.84 3.17 -7.91
CA SER A 132 7.13 2.55 -9.02
C SER A 132 8.12 2.16 -10.12
N ALA A 133 8.06 0.91 -10.55
CA ALA A 133 8.88 0.34 -11.61
C ALA A 133 8.04 -0.51 -12.58
N GLY A 134 6.81 -0.11 -12.81
CA GLY A 134 5.90 -0.83 -13.69
C GLY A 134 5.63 -2.25 -13.18
N ARG A 135 5.85 -3.25 -14.03
CA ARG A 135 5.61 -4.67 -13.68
C ARG A 135 6.57 -5.20 -12.61
N ASP A 136 7.72 -4.56 -12.44
CA ASP A 136 8.77 -4.99 -11.53
C ASP A 136 8.76 -4.22 -10.20
N SER A 137 7.68 -3.47 -9.89
CA SER A 137 7.61 -2.62 -8.71
C SER A 137 7.90 -3.39 -7.42
N PHE A 138 7.29 -4.56 -7.24
CA PHE A 138 7.53 -5.41 -6.06
C PHE A 138 9.00 -5.85 -5.98
N GLN A 139 9.59 -6.36 -7.08
CA GLN A 139 10.97 -6.84 -7.11
C GLN A 139 11.97 -5.70 -6.87
N GLN A 140 11.73 -4.54 -7.47
CA GLN A 140 12.56 -3.36 -7.25
C GLN A 140 12.40 -2.83 -5.83
N GLY A 141 11.21 -2.95 -5.24
CA GLY A 141 10.98 -2.69 -3.83
C GLY A 141 11.86 -3.53 -2.91
N LEU A 142 12.03 -4.84 -3.20
CA LEU A 142 12.94 -5.68 -2.42
C LEU A 142 14.41 -5.23 -2.54
N CYS A 143 14.82 -4.72 -3.71
CA CYS A 143 16.15 -4.14 -3.87
C CYS A 143 16.31 -2.85 -3.04
N GLU A 144 15.29 -2.01 -3.01
CA GLU A 144 15.30 -0.79 -2.19
C GLU A 144 15.28 -1.11 -0.68
N VAL A 145 14.53 -2.12 -0.25
CA VAL A 145 14.60 -2.63 1.14
C VAL A 145 16.02 -3.04 1.50
N LEU A 146 16.72 -3.75 0.61
CA LEU A 146 18.12 -4.11 0.82
C LEU A 146 19.00 -2.86 0.97
N SER A 147 18.81 -1.85 0.13
CA SER A 147 19.55 -0.59 0.19
C SER A 147 19.34 0.13 1.53
N LEU A 148 18.09 0.19 2.00
CA LEU A 148 17.76 0.77 3.31
C LEU A 148 18.42 0.00 4.46
N LEU A 149 18.40 -1.34 4.43
CA LEU A 149 19.07 -2.15 5.44
C LEU A 149 20.59 -1.94 5.42
N GLN A 150 21.20 -1.80 4.25
CA GLN A 150 22.64 -1.47 4.11
C GLN A 150 22.97 -0.05 4.58
N ALA A 151 22.02 0.87 4.48
CA ALA A 151 22.14 2.23 5.02
C ALA A 151 22.01 2.31 6.55
N GLY A 152 21.73 1.18 7.23
CA GLY A 152 21.70 1.08 8.68
C GLY A 152 20.32 0.94 9.32
N TYR A 153 19.24 0.98 8.54
CA TYR A 153 17.90 0.68 9.05
C TYR A 153 17.83 -0.81 9.46
N GLN A 154 17.24 -1.09 10.61
CA GLN A 154 17.20 -2.46 11.16
C GLN A 154 15.93 -3.22 10.74
N ARG A 155 14.83 -2.50 10.58
CA ARG A 155 13.52 -3.03 10.20
C ARG A 155 12.86 -2.11 9.19
N VAL A 156 12.52 -2.66 8.04
CA VAL A 156 11.84 -1.93 6.97
C VAL A 156 10.46 -2.56 6.75
N LEU A 157 9.43 -1.75 6.80
CA LEU A 157 8.10 -2.14 6.37
C LEU A 157 7.95 -1.85 4.88
N MET A 158 7.77 -2.88 4.08
CA MET A 158 7.39 -2.73 2.68
C MET A 158 5.88 -2.93 2.55
N VAL A 159 5.20 -1.98 1.91
CA VAL A 159 3.76 -2.02 1.59
C VAL A 159 3.62 -1.99 0.09
N ASP A 160 2.97 -2.99 -0.53
CA ASP A 160 2.77 -3.11 -1.97
C ASP A 160 1.28 -3.17 -2.33
#